data_dcb222e371467d69ff486f6fdef794c5
#
_entry.id   dcb222e371467d69ff486f6fdef794c5
#
_cell.length_a   1.000
_cell.length_b   1.000
_cell.length_c   1.000
_cell.angle_alpha   90.00
_cell.angle_beta   90.00
_cell.angle_gamma   90.00
#
_symmetry.space_group_name_H-M   'P 1'
#
loop_
_entity.id
_entity.type
_entity.pdbx_description
1 polymer ?
#
loop_
_entity_poly.entity_id
_entity_poly.type
_entity_poly.pdbx_seq_one_letter_code
_entity_poly.pdbx_strand_id
1 'polypeptide(L)'
;MFYPDYFETKLGFDKIRTMLKGAVLCPLGSARIDQMKFMTKRSDIEYELALVKEMIEIMQESKTPMPTDGFFDLTEQLKRLRLHGTFLEADDLFNLRRSLGAIIDLVKFFNPKEEEGRKTFPLMKAITTDVMVFPDLCRKIDRT
;
A
#
# COMPACT_ATOMS: atom_id res chain seq x y z
N MET A 1 -22.87 -15.08 13.72
CA MET A 1 -22.62 -16.20 12.78
C MET A 1 -21.44 -16.96 13.35
N PHE A 2 -21.66 -18.16 13.79
CA PHE A 2 -20.60 -18.99 14.38
C PHE A 2 -19.95 -19.78 13.24
N TYR A 3 -18.74 -19.39 12.87
CA TYR A 3 -17.89 -20.24 12.03
C TYR A 3 -17.15 -21.19 12.95
N PRO A 4 -16.99 -22.47 12.60
CA PRO A 4 -16.15 -23.35 13.40
C PRO A 4 -14.73 -22.77 13.44
N ASP A 5 -14.11 -22.80 14.61
CA ASP A 5 -12.69 -22.54 14.76
C ASP A 5 -11.93 -23.39 13.73
N TYR A 6 -10.92 -22.81 13.09
CA TYR A 6 -10.12 -23.49 12.04
C TYR A 6 -10.82 -23.69 10.68
N PHE A 7 -11.91 -22.97 10.35
CA PHE A 7 -12.55 -23.11 9.04
C PHE A 7 -11.61 -22.74 7.89
N GLU A 8 -10.76 -21.72 8.05
CA GLU A 8 -9.77 -21.33 7.05
C GLU A 8 -8.81 -22.46 6.73
N THR A 9 -8.28 -23.18 7.74
CA THR A 9 -7.40 -24.33 7.56
C THR A 9 -8.13 -25.48 6.89
N LYS A 10 -9.39 -25.72 7.26
CA LYS A 10 -10.21 -26.78 6.63
C LYS A 10 -10.49 -26.51 5.15
N LEU A 11 -10.61 -25.24 4.77
CA LEU A 11 -10.78 -24.80 3.37
C LEU A 11 -9.45 -24.65 2.63
N GLY A 12 -8.32 -24.76 3.31
CA GLY A 12 -7.00 -24.51 2.73
C GLY A 12 -6.68 -23.03 2.48
N PHE A 13 -7.44 -22.10 3.10
CA PHE A 13 -7.22 -20.66 2.94
C PHE A 13 -5.94 -20.19 3.60
N ASP A 14 -5.44 -20.88 4.61
CA ASP A 14 -4.11 -20.68 5.19
C ASP A 14 -3.00 -20.81 4.14
N LYS A 15 -3.13 -21.74 3.18
CA LYS A 15 -2.19 -21.86 2.05
C LYS A 15 -2.28 -20.66 1.12
N ILE A 16 -3.48 -20.14 0.85
CA ILE A 16 -3.67 -18.93 0.06
C ILE A 16 -3.00 -17.72 0.74
N ARG A 17 -3.17 -17.57 2.07
CA ARG A 17 -2.47 -16.52 2.82
C ARG A 17 -0.95 -16.63 2.70
N THR A 18 -0.42 -17.84 2.78
CA THR A 18 1.02 -18.10 2.61
C THR A 18 1.51 -17.70 1.21
N MET A 19 0.76 -18.04 0.17
CA MET A 19 1.09 -17.65 -1.21
C MET A 19 1.05 -16.13 -1.37
N LEU A 20 0.02 -15.46 -0.85
CA LEU A 20 -0.08 -13.99 -0.88
C LEU A 20 1.09 -13.33 -0.15
N LYS A 21 1.48 -13.84 1.03
CA LYS A 21 2.65 -13.34 1.76
C LYS A 21 3.96 -13.51 0.99
N GLY A 22 4.07 -14.53 0.17
CA GLY A 22 5.23 -14.72 -0.70
C GLY A 22 5.31 -13.70 -1.85
N ALA A 23 4.21 -13.04 -2.18
CA ALA A 23 4.12 -12.07 -3.27
C ALA A 23 4.15 -10.60 -2.81
N VAL A 24 4.13 -10.32 -1.50
CA VAL A 24 4.14 -8.93 -1.01
C VAL A 24 5.50 -8.27 -1.16
N LEU A 25 5.48 -6.96 -1.40
CA LEU A 25 6.66 -6.15 -1.65
C LEU A 25 7.27 -5.55 -0.36
N CYS A 26 6.51 -5.54 0.74
CA CYS A 26 6.99 -4.97 2.00
C CYS A 26 6.28 -5.61 3.22
N PRO A 27 6.84 -5.51 4.43
CA PRO A 27 6.25 -6.08 5.65
C PRO A 27 4.84 -5.58 5.97
N LEU A 28 4.51 -4.34 5.60
CA LEU A 28 3.17 -3.76 5.78
C LEU A 28 2.10 -4.53 4.98
N GLY A 29 2.44 -5.00 3.76
CA GLY A 29 1.58 -5.87 2.97
C GLY A 29 1.32 -7.21 3.64
N SER A 30 2.35 -7.82 4.23
CA SER A 30 2.21 -9.06 5.00
C SER A 30 1.27 -8.88 6.20
N ALA A 31 1.45 -7.81 6.97
CA ALA A 31 0.56 -7.47 8.09
C ALA A 31 -0.89 -7.26 7.63
N ARG A 32 -1.11 -6.69 6.44
CA ARG A 32 -2.45 -6.53 5.86
C ARG A 32 -3.09 -7.87 5.53
N ILE A 33 -2.32 -8.84 5.01
CA ILE A 33 -2.81 -10.21 4.75
C ILE A 33 -3.24 -10.89 6.05
N ASP A 34 -2.48 -10.71 7.15
CA ASP A 34 -2.86 -11.27 8.46
C ASP A 34 -4.18 -10.69 8.99
N GLN A 35 -4.48 -9.45 8.65
CA GLN A 35 -5.71 -8.77 9.05
C GLN A 35 -6.93 -9.12 8.18
N MET A 36 -6.76 -9.86 7.09
CA MET A 36 -7.88 -10.29 6.23
C MET A 36 -8.90 -11.08 7.03
N LYS A 37 -10.17 -10.74 6.87
CA LYS A 37 -11.29 -11.37 7.55
C LYS A 37 -12.30 -11.89 6.54
N PHE A 38 -13.03 -12.92 6.94
CA PHE A 38 -14.16 -13.41 6.17
C PHE A 38 -15.25 -12.33 6.12
N MET A 39 -15.71 -12.03 4.91
CA MET A 39 -16.73 -11.02 4.67
C MET A 39 -18.07 -11.69 4.31
N THR A 40 -19.17 -11.13 4.83
CA THR A 40 -20.54 -11.63 4.59
C THR A 40 -21.43 -10.61 3.90
N LYS A 41 -21.05 -9.33 3.95
CA LYS A 41 -21.84 -8.26 3.35
C LYS A 41 -21.47 -8.13 1.87
N ARG A 42 -22.47 -8.29 1.03
CA ARG A 42 -22.32 -8.30 -0.43
C ARG A 42 -21.62 -7.04 -0.96
N SER A 43 -22.03 -5.86 -0.49
CA SER A 43 -21.44 -4.58 -0.93
C SER A 43 -19.94 -4.49 -0.66
N ASP A 44 -19.48 -5.03 0.48
CA ASP A 44 -18.08 -4.98 0.87
C ASP A 44 -17.25 -5.95 0.00
N ILE A 45 -17.81 -7.12 -0.28
CA ILE A 45 -17.20 -8.10 -1.19
C ILE A 45 -17.08 -7.54 -2.62
N GLU A 46 -18.17 -6.95 -3.13
CA GLU A 46 -18.19 -6.33 -4.47
C GLU A 46 -17.16 -5.18 -4.58
N TYR A 47 -17.02 -4.37 -3.53
CA TYR A 47 -16.02 -3.30 -3.47
C TYR A 47 -14.58 -3.83 -3.54
N GLU A 48 -14.25 -4.83 -2.72
CA GLU A 48 -12.91 -5.44 -2.74
C GLU A 48 -12.60 -6.11 -4.09
N LEU A 49 -13.57 -6.80 -4.68
CA LEU A 49 -13.42 -7.39 -6.02
C LEU A 49 -13.22 -6.33 -7.11
N ALA A 50 -13.91 -5.19 -7.00
CA ALA A 50 -13.76 -4.08 -7.93
C ALA A 50 -12.36 -3.44 -7.82
N LEU A 51 -11.80 -3.30 -6.61
CA LEU A 51 -10.42 -2.85 -6.40
C LEU A 51 -9.40 -3.80 -7.06
N VAL A 52 -9.58 -5.11 -6.86
CA VAL A 52 -8.71 -6.13 -7.49
C VAL A 52 -8.82 -6.05 -9.01
N LYS A 53 -10.02 -5.87 -9.56
CA LYS A 53 -10.22 -5.72 -10.99
C LYS A 53 -9.50 -4.49 -11.55
N GLU A 54 -9.64 -3.32 -10.93
CA GLU A 54 -8.88 -2.12 -11.35
C GLU A 54 -7.36 -2.36 -11.30
N MET A 55 -6.86 -3.03 -10.26
CA MET A 55 -5.43 -3.35 -10.17
C MET A 55 -4.96 -4.27 -11.30
N ILE A 56 -5.73 -5.31 -11.64
CA ILE A 56 -5.41 -6.19 -12.77
C ILE A 56 -5.37 -5.40 -14.09
N GLU A 57 -6.35 -4.52 -14.31
CA GLU A 57 -6.40 -3.66 -15.51
C GLU A 57 -5.19 -2.72 -15.57
N ILE A 58 -4.76 -2.14 -14.44
CA ILE A 58 -3.55 -1.32 -14.37
C ILE A 58 -2.32 -2.14 -14.77
N MET A 59 -2.18 -3.34 -14.23
CA MET A 59 -1.02 -4.20 -14.52
C MET A 59 -0.97 -4.66 -15.98
N GLN A 60 -2.12 -4.82 -16.64
CA GLN A 60 -2.21 -5.29 -18.02
C GLN A 60 -2.18 -4.18 -19.07
N GLU A 61 -2.77 -3.03 -18.78
CA GLU A 61 -3.04 -1.99 -19.76
C GLU A 61 -2.20 -0.72 -19.57
N SER A 62 -1.57 -0.53 -18.41
CA SER A 62 -0.80 0.69 -18.17
C SER A 62 0.47 0.73 -19.02
N LYS A 63 0.62 1.79 -19.80
CA LYS A 63 1.86 2.06 -20.56
C LYS A 63 3.02 2.46 -19.66
N THR A 64 2.73 2.99 -18.47
CA THR A 64 3.72 3.39 -17.49
C THR A 64 3.72 2.38 -16.36
N PRO A 65 4.86 1.81 -15.96
CA PRO A 65 4.90 0.88 -14.83
C PRO A 65 4.47 1.58 -13.54
N MET A 66 3.66 0.89 -12.75
CA MET A 66 3.27 1.38 -11.43
C MET A 66 4.49 1.36 -10.51
N PRO A 67 4.72 2.41 -9.69
CA PRO A 67 5.77 2.39 -8.68
C PRO A 67 5.52 1.29 -7.64
N THR A 68 6.43 0.31 -7.55
CA THR A 68 6.29 -0.87 -6.67
C THR A 68 7.41 -1.03 -5.66
N ASP A 69 8.43 -0.18 -5.70
CA ASP A 69 9.59 -0.23 -4.82
C ASP A 69 9.69 1.00 -3.91
N GLY A 70 10.60 0.93 -2.94
CA GLY A 70 10.84 2.04 -2.01
C GLY A 70 9.90 2.10 -0.81
N PHE A 71 9.07 1.08 -0.57
CA PHE A 71 8.18 1.01 0.58
C PHE A 71 8.85 0.28 1.75
N PHE A 72 9.22 1.02 2.80
CA PHE A 72 9.84 0.48 4.01
C PHE A 72 8.88 0.59 5.19
N ASP A 73 8.91 -0.38 6.09
CA ASP A 73 8.20 -0.28 7.36
C ASP A 73 9.07 0.51 8.35
N LEU A 74 8.71 1.75 8.57
CA LEU A 74 9.36 2.67 9.51
C LEU A 74 8.50 2.95 10.74
N THR A 75 7.51 2.10 11.00
CA THR A 75 6.53 2.32 12.08
C THR A 75 7.20 2.49 13.44
N GLU A 76 8.17 1.64 13.78
CA GLU A 76 8.84 1.69 15.08
C GLU A 76 9.80 2.89 15.18
N GLN A 77 10.51 3.21 14.10
CA GLN A 77 11.39 4.38 14.05
C GLN A 77 10.60 5.69 14.22
N LEU A 78 9.48 5.82 13.51
CA LEU A 78 8.62 6.99 13.60
C LEU A 78 7.91 7.10 14.97
N LYS A 79 7.57 5.98 15.62
CA LYS A 79 7.08 6.00 17.00
C LYS A 79 8.13 6.54 17.97
N ARG A 80 9.38 6.14 17.83
CA ARG A 80 10.49 6.63 18.70
C ARG A 80 10.70 8.12 18.55
N LEU A 81 10.53 8.70 17.36
CA LEU A 81 10.68 10.14 17.14
C LEU A 81 9.67 11.02 17.92
N ARG A 82 8.63 10.44 18.50
CA ARG A 82 7.71 11.17 19.40
C ARG A 82 8.33 11.46 20.76
N LEU A 83 9.43 10.80 21.08
CA LEU A 83 10.15 11.01 22.33
C LEU A 83 11.17 12.14 22.13
N HIS A 84 11.16 13.09 23.04
CA HIS A 84 12.12 14.21 23.00
C HIS A 84 13.57 13.71 23.09
N GLY A 85 14.46 14.25 22.26
CA GLY A 85 15.87 13.88 22.23
C GLY A 85 16.20 12.64 21.39
N THR A 86 15.22 12.06 20.67
CA THR A 86 15.47 10.97 19.73
C THR A 86 15.68 11.48 18.31
N PHE A 87 16.40 10.71 17.50
CA PHE A 87 16.69 10.99 16.10
C PHE A 87 16.61 9.71 15.27
N LEU A 88 16.58 9.87 13.95
CA LEU A 88 16.73 8.76 13.01
C LEU A 88 18.20 8.54 12.70
N GLU A 89 18.61 7.30 12.63
CA GLU A 89 19.91 6.93 12.04
C GLU A 89 19.90 7.24 10.53
N ALA A 90 21.09 7.36 9.94
CA ALA A 90 21.24 7.72 8.53
C ALA A 90 20.49 6.78 7.59
N ASP A 91 20.53 5.47 7.84
CA ASP A 91 19.83 4.46 7.05
C ASP A 91 18.32 4.58 7.18
N ASP A 92 17.81 4.84 8.38
CA ASP A 92 16.38 5.06 8.61
C ASP A 92 15.90 6.34 7.90
N LEU A 93 16.72 7.40 7.92
CA LEU A 93 16.42 8.65 7.22
C LEU A 93 16.41 8.46 5.70
N PHE A 94 17.38 7.70 5.18
CA PHE A 94 17.43 7.33 3.76
C PHE A 94 16.20 6.51 3.34
N ASN A 95 15.82 5.51 4.14
CA ASN A 95 14.63 4.69 3.89
C ASN A 95 13.34 5.53 3.99
N LEU A 96 13.27 6.48 4.94
CA LEU A 96 12.16 7.42 5.03
C LEU A 96 12.06 8.27 3.76
N ARG A 97 13.17 8.81 3.30
CA ARG A 97 13.22 9.61 2.06
C ARG A 97 12.72 8.82 0.84
N ARG A 98 13.15 7.56 0.71
CA ARG A 98 12.71 6.66 -0.36
C ARG A 98 11.21 6.37 -0.27
N SER A 99 10.70 6.05 0.93
CA SER A 99 9.27 5.78 1.14
C SER A 99 8.40 6.99 0.83
N LEU A 100 8.80 8.19 1.26
CA LEU A 100 8.10 9.43 0.93
C LEU A 100 8.07 9.69 -0.59
N GLY A 101 9.17 9.43 -1.28
CA GLY A 101 9.26 9.52 -2.73
C GLY A 101 8.32 8.54 -3.43
N ALA A 102 8.36 7.27 -3.04
CA ALA A 102 7.49 6.23 -3.59
C ALA A 102 6.00 6.55 -3.40
N ILE A 103 5.61 7.10 -2.25
CA ILE A 103 4.24 7.55 -1.99
C ILE A 103 3.86 8.71 -2.93
N ILE A 104 4.74 9.70 -3.10
CA ILE A 104 4.50 10.83 -4.03
C ILE A 104 4.28 10.31 -5.45
N ASP A 105 5.11 9.39 -5.90
CA ASP A 105 5.03 8.84 -7.26
C ASP A 105 3.79 7.97 -7.45
N LEU A 106 3.40 7.20 -6.43
CA LEU A 106 2.16 6.42 -6.45
C LEU A 106 0.91 7.33 -6.51
N VAL A 107 0.88 8.39 -5.70
CA VAL A 107 -0.22 9.37 -5.73
C VAL A 107 -0.31 10.05 -7.09
N LYS A 108 0.82 10.44 -7.69
CA LYS A 108 0.85 11.01 -9.06
C LYS A 108 0.38 10.00 -10.10
N PHE A 109 0.76 8.73 -9.95
CA PHE A 109 0.37 7.67 -10.86
C PHE A 109 -1.16 7.49 -10.93
N PHE A 110 -1.84 7.49 -9.79
CA PHE A 110 -3.30 7.37 -9.71
C PHE A 110 -4.06 8.68 -9.93
N ASN A 111 -3.38 9.83 -9.81
CA ASN A 111 -3.95 11.15 -10.06
C ASN A 111 -3.19 11.88 -11.19
N PRO A 112 -3.16 11.34 -12.42
CA PRO A 112 -2.51 12.02 -13.53
C PRO A 112 -3.20 13.36 -13.78
N LYS A 113 -2.42 14.37 -14.16
CA LYS A 113 -2.98 15.59 -14.76
C LYS A 113 -3.73 15.17 -16.02
N GLU A 114 -4.89 15.77 -16.24
CA GLU A 114 -5.78 15.43 -17.35
C GLU A 114 -5.01 15.33 -18.68
N GLU A 115 -4.84 14.10 -19.14
CA GLU A 115 -4.45 13.80 -20.51
C GLU A 115 -5.66 13.18 -21.19
N GLU A 116 -6.16 13.81 -22.24
CA GLU A 116 -7.27 13.29 -23.04
C GLU A 116 -7.00 11.84 -23.49
N GLY A 117 -7.94 10.94 -23.19
CA GLY A 117 -7.88 9.53 -23.60
C GLY A 117 -7.16 8.58 -22.66
N ARG A 118 -6.71 9.02 -21.48
CA ARG A 118 -6.14 8.12 -20.48
C ARG A 118 -7.25 7.44 -19.68
N LYS A 119 -7.18 6.10 -19.56
CA LYS A 119 -8.10 5.32 -18.72
C LYS A 119 -7.96 5.77 -17.26
N THR A 120 -9.07 6.03 -16.61
CA THR A 120 -9.11 6.40 -15.19
C THR A 120 -9.46 5.20 -14.34
N PHE A 121 -8.89 5.14 -13.13
CA PHE A 121 -9.12 4.09 -12.14
C PHE A 121 -9.72 4.74 -10.88
N PRO A 122 -11.06 4.92 -10.87
CA PRO A 122 -11.71 5.76 -9.87
C PRO A 122 -11.58 5.22 -8.44
N LEU A 123 -11.56 3.91 -8.23
CA LEU A 123 -11.42 3.33 -6.90
C LEU A 123 -9.99 3.48 -6.37
N MET A 124 -8.98 3.24 -7.21
CA MET A 124 -7.58 3.47 -6.85
C MET A 124 -7.29 4.95 -6.62
N LYS A 125 -7.87 5.83 -7.44
CA LYS A 125 -7.82 7.27 -7.23
C LYS A 125 -8.44 7.65 -5.88
N ALA A 126 -9.60 7.11 -5.53
CA ALA A 126 -10.28 7.40 -4.26
C ALA A 126 -9.41 7.01 -3.05
N ILE A 127 -8.73 5.85 -3.07
CA ILE A 127 -7.82 5.42 -2.00
C ILE A 127 -6.66 6.41 -1.81
N THR A 128 -6.18 7.04 -2.88
CA THR A 128 -5.03 7.96 -2.82
C THR A 128 -5.40 9.42 -2.60
N THR A 129 -6.68 9.78 -2.66
CA THR A 129 -7.15 11.18 -2.54
C THR A 129 -6.79 11.80 -1.19
N ASP A 130 -6.90 11.04 -0.11
CA ASP A 130 -6.64 11.52 1.24
C ASP A 130 -5.19 11.29 1.70
N VAL A 131 -4.32 10.79 0.81
CA VAL A 131 -2.93 10.53 1.13
C VAL A 131 -2.14 11.84 1.15
N MET A 132 -1.64 12.22 2.32
CA MET A 132 -0.77 13.38 2.47
C MET A 132 0.62 13.10 1.90
N VAL A 133 1.10 14.00 1.09
CA VAL A 133 2.46 13.94 0.52
C VAL A 133 3.33 15.08 1.06
N PHE A 134 4.62 14.83 1.25
CA PHE A 134 5.55 15.74 1.92
C PHE A 134 6.77 16.09 1.03
N PRO A 135 6.58 16.77 -0.12
CA PRO A 135 7.69 17.09 -1.03
C PRO A 135 8.73 18.03 -0.39
N ASP A 136 8.30 18.94 0.51
CA ASP A 136 9.21 19.83 1.21
C ASP A 136 10.12 19.10 2.20
N LEU A 137 9.59 18.07 2.87
CA LEU A 137 10.37 17.23 3.76
C LEU A 137 11.41 16.43 2.97
N CYS A 138 11.03 15.86 1.81
CA CYS A 138 11.96 15.21 0.92
C CYS A 138 13.13 16.12 0.54
N ARG A 139 12.84 17.38 0.14
CA ARG A 139 13.86 18.37 -0.21
C ARG A 139 14.77 18.76 0.98
N LYS A 140 14.23 18.78 2.18
CA LYS A 140 15.03 19.03 3.39
C LYS A 140 15.99 17.89 3.67
N ILE A 141 15.51 16.64 3.58
CA ILE A 141 16.35 15.44 3.77
C ILE A 141 17.47 15.40 2.72
N ASP A 142 17.16 15.73 1.47
CA ASP A 142 18.14 15.72 0.36
C ASP A 142 19.28 16.77 0.52
N ARG A 143 19.14 17.72 1.45
CA ARG A 143 20.14 18.77 1.75
C ARG A 143 20.99 18.47 2.98
N THR A 144 20.66 17.43 3.72
CA THR A 144 21.37 16.99 4.93
C THR A 144 22.48 16.03 4.59
#